data_b6a88f5572e2011cfa2a37fd3286c58e
#
_entry.id   b6a88f5572e2011cfa2a37fd3286c58e
#
_cell.length_a   1.000
_cell.length_b   1.000
_cell.length_c   1.000
_cell.angle_alpha   90.00
_cell.angle_beta   90.00
_cell.angle_gamma   90.00
#
_symmetry.space_group_name_H-M   'P 1'
#
loop_
_entity.id
_entity.type
_entity.pdbx_description
1 polymer ?
#
loop_
_entity_poly.entity_id
_entity_poly.type
_entity_poly.pdbx_seq_one_letter_code
_entity_poly.pdbx_strand_id
1 'polypeptide(L)'
;YYTLGILTDVSRQIAAYREEKNVMLIADTTELLSKVIEGSDAPFIYEKTGTHVDHYMIDEFQDTSGMQWNNFRPLIEESLAHSRDNLIVGDVKQSIYRFRNSDWKLLDEQVQADFSPEVVHEETLKDNWRSCRNIVEFNNALFTTLPGVLQAVYNEALSVSSLSEEQRSAFFTKIMSAYDKSFQQVPPPFMQKDGHVRIEFLSGDNEKDWKEEALGRLPGVLEKLQDNGYALKDIAILVRTNQEGAQVADTLLAYKEEHPSNRYNYDIISDEALFVSGSTAVRFMVSLLRYLKNPEDRTNEQIALYLSLIHISEPTRPLY
;
A
#
# COMPACT_ATOMS: atom_id res chain seq x y z
N TYR A 1 -1.49 28.69 7.67
CA TYR A 1 -0.20 29.31 7.98
C TYR A 1 0.53 28.59 9.12
N TYR A 2 -0.14 28.24 10.25
CA TYR A 2 0.50 27.56 11.38
C TYR A 2 1.05 26.17 11.01
N THR A 3 0.31 25.39 10.22
CA THR A 3 0.74 24.06 9.77
C THR A 3 2.03 24.12 8.94
N LEU A 4 2.16 25.11 8.06
CA LEU A 4 3.38 25.32 7.26
C LEU A 4 4.57 25.71 8.14
N GLY A 5 4.33 26.54 9.18
CA GLY A 5 5.37 26.87 10.16
C GLY A 5 5.90 25.65 10.90
N ILE A 6 5.00 24.76 11.36
CA ILE A 6 5.37 23.51 12.02
C ILE A 6 6.18 22.60 11.08
N LEU A 7 5.76 22.45 9.81
CA LEU A 7 6.50 21.66 8.84
C LEU A 7 7.91 22.20 8.60
N THR A 8 8.08 23.52 8.54
CA THR A 8 9.39 24.15 8.40
C THR A 8 10.27 23.87 9.62
N ASP A 9 9.72 23.95 10.82
CA ASP A 9 10.46 23.68 12.05
C ASP A 9 10.84 22.19 12.17
N VAL A 10 9.94 21.29 11.82
CA VAL A 10 10.22 19.84 11.76
C VAL A 10 11.33 19.55 10.76
N SER A 11 11.26 20.12 9.55
CA SER A 11 12.31 19.95 8.52
C SER A 11 13.68 20.46 9.02
N ARG A 12 13.70 21.61 9.70
CA ARG A 12 14.94 22.16 10.29
C ARG A 12 15.51 21.25 11.38
N GLN A 13 14.65 20.68 12.25
CA GLN A 13 15.08 19.75 13.30
C GLN A 13 15.61 18.44 12.73
N ILE A 14 14.98 17.91 11.68
CA ILE A 14 15.47 16.72 10.98
C ILE A 14 16.85 17.00 10.36
N ALA A 15 17.03 18.14 9.72
CA ALA A 15 18.32 18.55 9.15
C ALA A 15 19.41 18.65 10.22
N ALA A 16 19.12 19.31 11.35
CA ALA A 16 20.05 19.41 12.48
C ALA A 16 20.40 18.02 13.08
N TYR A 17 19.41 17.17 13.24
CA TYR A 17 19.63 15.80 13.73
C TYR A 17 20.54 14.99 12.80
N ARG A 18 20.32 15.10 11.48
CA ARG A 18 21.15 14.42 10.46
C ARG A 18 22.60 14.87 10.53
N GLU A 19 22.81 16.16 10.67
CA GLU A 19 24.16 16.74 10.80
C GLU A 19 24.83 16.31 12.11
N GLU A 20 24.11 16.40 13.26
CA GLU A 20 24.63 16.00 14.58
C GLU A 20 25.01 14.50 14.63
N LYS A 21 24.19 13.64 14.02
CA LYS A 21 24.39 12.18 14.06
C LYS A 21 25.17 11.64 12.88
N ASN A 22 25.52 12.49 11.90
CA ASN A 22 26.16 12.10 10.65
C ASN A 22 25.43 10.94 9.96
N VAL A 23 24.09 11.05 9.84
CA VAL A 23 23.21 10.05 9.22
C VAL A 23 22.48 10.65 8.04
N MET A 24 22.17 9.82 7.05
CA MET A 24 21.35 10.17 5.89
C MET A 24 20.08 9.31 5.92
N LEU A 25 18.93 9.91 5.69
CA LEU A 25 17.68 9.17 5.55
C LEU A 25 17.61 8.51 4.17
N ILE A 26 17.03 7.32 4.10
CA ILE A 26 16.82 6.62 2.83
C ILE A 26 15.99 7.48 1.85
N ALA A 27 15.02 8.23 2.36
CA ALA A 27 14.21 9.15 1.56
C ALA A 27 15.03 10.26 0.87
N ASP A 28 16.15 10.68 1.46
CA ASP A 28 17.01 11.72 0.90
C ASP A 28 17.89 11.22 -0.24
N THR A 29 18.08 9.91 -0.35
CA THR A 29 18.98 9.29 -1.35
C THR A 29 18.55 9.65 -2.77
N THR A 30 17.25 9.59 -3.04
CA THR A 30 16.71 9.90 -4.38
C THR A 30 16.91 11.37 -4.74
N GLU A 31 16.70 12.28 -3.79
CA GLU A 31 16.91 13.72 -3.97
C GLU A 31 18.40 14.05 -4.15
N LEU A 32 19.27 13.41 -3.39
CA LEU A 32 20.72 13.59 -3.52
C LEU A 32 21.20 13.13 -4.90
N LEU A 33 20.75 11.97 -5.37
CA LEU A 33 21.05 11.47 -6.70
C LEU A 33 20.55 12.44 -7.77
N SER A 34 19.32 12.94 -7.66
CA SER A 34 18.76 13.91 -8.59
C SER A 34 19.64 15.17 -8.68
N LYS A 35 20.06 15.73 -7.55
CA LYS A 35 20.94 16.91 -7.52
C LYS A 35 22.32 16.68 -8.14
N VAL A 36 22.83 15.46 -8.04
CA VAL A 36 24.14 15.11 -8.65
C VAL A 36 23.99 14.86 -10.15
N ILE A 37 22.83 14.40 -10.59
CA ILE A 37 22.53 14.13 -12.00
C ILE A 37 22.13 15.43 -12.73
N GLU A 38 21.41 16.34 -12.05
CA GLU A 38 21.01 17.63 -12.61
C GLU A 38 22.23 18.46 -13.05
N GLY A 39 22.27 18.79 -14.34
CA GLY A 39 23.30 19.67 -14.91
C GLY A 39 24.54 18.97 -15.48
N SER A 40 24.52 17.64 -15.60
CA SER A 40 25.59 16.86 -16.26
C SER A 40 25.04 16.12 -17.48
N ASP A 41 25.64 16.34 -18.66
CA ASP A 41 25.26 15.65 -19.89
C ASP A 41 25.62 14.14 -19.86
N ALA A 42 26.59 13.76 -19.01
CA ALA A 42 26.92 12.37 -18.70
C ALA A 42 27.15 12.26 -17.19
N PRO A 43 26.18 11.86 -16.41
CA PRO A 43 26.31 11.85 -14.96
C PRO A 43 27.46 10.92 -14.54
N PHE A 44 28.56 11.54 -14.09
CA PHE A 44 29.75 10.92 -13.52
C PHE A 44 29.46 9.76 -12.54
N ILE A 45 28.29 9.75 -11.93
CA ILE A 45 27.83 8.69 -11.02
C ILE A 45 27.66 7.36 -11.75
N TYR A 46 27.24 7.38 -13.00
CA TYR A 46 27.07 6.17 -13.81
C TYR A 46 28.38 5.58 -14.25
N GLU A 47 29.39 6.43 -14.53
CA GLU A 47 30.76 5.99 -14.82
C GLU A 47 31.44 5.37 -13.60
N LYS A 48 31.16 5.91 -12.38
CA LYS A 48 31.76 5.40 -11.14
C LYS A 48 31.25 4.07 -10.68
N THR A 49 30.03 3.67 -11.05
CA THR A 49 29.51 2.33 -10.68
C THR A 49 30.31 1.21 -11.37
N GLY A 50 31.05 1.54 -12.43
CA GLY A 50 31.95 0.60 -13.11
C GLY A 50 31.24 -0.60 -13.76
N THR A 51 29.93 -0.64 -13.72
CA THR A 51 29.09 -1.68 -14.30
C THR A 51 28.33 -1.11 -15.49
N HIS A 52 28.66 -1.57 -16.67
CA HIS A 52 27.84 -1.32 -17.84
C HIS A 52 26.67 -2.29 -17.81
N VAL A 53 25.43 -1.77 -17.87
CA VAL A 53 24.21 -2.57 -17.90
C VAL A 53 23.60 -2.42 -19.30
N ASP A 54 23.52 -3.52 -20.04
CA ASP A 54 22.99 -3.52 -21.40
C ASP A 54 21.47 -3.43 -21.43
N HIS A 55 20.78 -4.12 -20.50
CA HIS A 55 19.32 -4.26 -20.48
C HIS A 55 18.76 -3.95 -19.10
N TYR A 56 17.81 -3.04 -19.02
CA TYR A 56 17.10 -2.71 -17.80
C TYR A 56 15.76 -3.41 -17.79
N MET A 57 15.46 -4.10 -16.69
CA MET A 57 14.17 -4.72 -16.43
C MET A 57 13.62 -4.15 -15.15
N ILE A 58 12.57 -3.31 -15.26
CA ILE A 58 11.95 -2.62 -14.13
C ILE A 58 10.56 -3.21 -13.94
N ASP A 59 10.34 -3.78 -12.77
CA ASP A 59 9.05 -4.34 -12.35
C ASP A 59 8.35 -3.38 -11.37
N GLU A 60 7.04 -3.56 -11.19
CA GLU A 60 6.18 -2.73 -10.32
C GLU A 60 6.31 -1.22 -10.59
N PHE A 61 6.43 -0.86 -11.87
CA PHE A 61 6.75 0.50 -12.29
C PHE A 61 5.71 1.54 -11.85
N GLN A 62 4.44 1.16 -11.63
CA GLN A 62 3.38 2.03 -11.11
C GLN A 62 3.70 2.61 -9.73
N ASP A 63 4.67 2.03 -9.00
CA ASP A 63 5.10 2.50 -7.68
C ASP A 63 6.30 3.45 -7.74
N THR A 64 6.77 3.77 -8.96
CA THR A 64 7.88 4.68 -9.21
C THR A 64 7.43 6.13 -9.04
N SER A 65 8.26 6.95 -8.40
CA SER A 65 8.06 8.40 -8.33
C SER A 65 8.68 9.10 -9.54
N GLY A 66 8.18 10.30 -9.88
CA GLY A 66 8.75 11.11 -10.96
C GLY A 66 10.25 11.39 -10.80
N MET A 67 10.71 11.58 -9.55
CA MET A 67 12.11 11.78 -9.25
C MET A 67 12.96 10.53 -9.51
N GLN A 68 12.44 9.35 -9.14
CA GLN A 68 13.11 8.08 -9.46
C GLN A 68 13.18 7.86 -10.97
N TRP A 69 12.07 8.11 -11.67
CA TRP A 69 12.04 7.99 -13.11
C TRP A 69 13.08 8.90 -13.79
N ASN A 70 13.15 10.16 -13.40
CA ASN A 70 14.14 11.10 -13.94
C ASN A 70 15.59 10.63 -13.71
N ASN A 71 15.85 9.89 -12.64
CA ASN A 71 17.16 9.29 -12.39
C ASN A 71 17.41 8.03 -13.25
N PHE A 72 16.39 7.25 -13.58
CA PHE A 72 16.53 6.04 -14.38
C PHE A 72 16.47 6.29 -15.89
N ARG A 73 15.69 7.29 -16.32
CA ARG A 73 15.49 7.57 -17.75
C ARG A 73 16.78 7.71 -18.56
N PRO A 74 17.80 8.46 -18.13
CA PRO A 74 19.06 8.59 -18.89
C PRO A 74 19.76 7.25 -19.11
N LEU A 75 19.67 6.31 -18.16
CA LEU A 75 20.25 4.96 -18.31
C LEU A 75 19.54 4.15 -19.40
N ILE A 76 18.24 4.27 -19.46
CA ILE A 76 17.42 3.60 -20.48
C ILE A 76 17.69 4.24 -21.86
N GLU A 77 17.79 5.58 -21.93
CA GLU A 77 18.13 6.31 -23.14
C GLU A 77 19.51 5.87 -23.70
N GLU A 78 20.51 5.73 -22.84
CA GLU A 78 21.83 5.24 -23.22
C GLU A 78 21.77 3.79 -23.74
N SER A 79 21.09 2.90 -23.03
CA SER A 79 20.88 1.52 -23.45
C SER A 79 20.22 1.44 -24.85
N LEU A 80 19.15 2.22 -25.07
CA LEU A 80 18.47 2.31 -26.37
C LEU A 80 19.39 2.85 -27.47
N ALA A 81 20.27 3.85 -27.18
CA ALA A 81 21.22 4.39 -28.12
C ALA A 81 22.21 3.34 -28.58
N HIS A 82 22.51 2.32 -27.77
CA HIS A 82 23.29 1.15 -28.10
C HIS A 82 22.48 0.00 -28.71
N SER A 83 21.24 0.25 -29.14
CA SER A 83 20.33 -0.75 -29.71
C SER A 83 20.09 -1.95 -28.78
N ARG A 84 19.93 -1.67 -27.49
CA ARG A 84 19.58 -2.67 -26.49
C ARG A 84 18.11 -2.57 -26.12
N ASP A 85 17.49 -3.71 -25.86
CA ASP A 85 16.09 -3.79 -25.43
C ASP A 85 15.98 -3.62 -23.92
N ASN A 86 14.96 -2.90 -23.48
CA ASN A 86 14.62 -2.70 -22.09
C ASN A 86 13.18 -3.14 -21.84
N LEU A 87 12.84 -3.49 -20.59
CA LEU A 87 11.52 -3.94 -20.21
C LEU A 87 11.02 -3.17 -18.99
N ILE A 88 9.85 -2.56 -19.12
CA ILE A 88 9.13 -1.92 -18.02
C ILE A 88 7.82 -2.69 -17.83
N VAL A 89 7.60 -3.18 -16.62
CA VAL A 89 6.41 -3.95 -16.26
C VAL A 89 5.67 -3.27 -15.11
N GLY A 90 4.36 -3.19 -15.20
CA GLY A 90 3.53 -2.60 -14.15
C GLY A 90 2.04 -2.68 -14.46
N ASP A 91 1.24 -2.29 -13.48
CA ASP A 91 -0.21 -2.20 -13.60
C ASP A 91 -0.70 -0.93 -12.88
N VAL A 92 -1.20 0.04 -13.61
CA VAL A 92 -1.70 1.31 -13.07
C VAL A 92 -2.77 1.11 -11.99
N LYS A 93 -3.56 0.03 -12.08
CA LYS A 93 -4.62 -0.31 -11.12
C LYS A 93 -4.07 -0.76 -9.76
N GLN A 94 -2.80 -1.18 -9.70
CA GLN A 94 -2.12 -1.62 -8.49
C GLN A 94 -1.33 -0.50 -7.81
N SER A 95 -1.35 0.74 -8.34
CA SER A 95 -0.68 1.89 -7.72
C SER A 95 -1.38 2.31 -6.42
N ILE A 96 -0.82 1.93 -5.29
CA ILE A 96 -1.33 2.22 -3.94
C ILE A 96 -0.39 3.07 -3.08
N TYR A 97 0.80 3.43 -3.59
CA TYR A 97 1.85 4.14 -2.85
C TYR A 97 1.94 5.64 -3.16
N ARG A 98 0.81 6.29 -3.50
CA ARG A 98 0.79 7.74 -3.76
C ARG A 98 1.32 8.57 -2.59
N PHE A 99 1.14 8.11 -1.35
CA PHE A 99 1.69 8.76 -0.16
C PHE A 99 3.23 8.70 -0.08
N ARG A 100 3.89 7.89 -0.93
CA ARG A 100 5.34 7.85 -1.15
C ARG A 100 5.77 8.53 -2.44
N ASN A 101 4.91 9.40 -3.00
CA ASN A 101 5.12 10.10 -4.27
C ASN A 101 5.18 9.20 -5.51
N SER A 102 4.64 7.97 -5.46
CA SER A 102 4.46 7.20 -6.69
C SER A 102 3.47 7.92 -7.62
N ASP A 103 3.74 7.86 -8.91
CA ASP A 103 2.90 8.45 -9.93
C ASP A 103 2.57 7.44 -11.03
N TRP A 104 1.37 6.87 -10.97
CA TRP A 104 0.88 5.91 -11.97
C TRP A 104 0.83 6.47 -13.39
N LYS A 105 0.81 7.80 -13.57
CA LYS A 105 0.85 8.44 -14.87
C LYS A 105 2.17 8.22 -15.61
N LEU A 106 3.23 7.90 -14.88
CA LEU A 106 4.50 7.55 -15.50
C LEU A 106 4.34 6.35 -16.42
N LEU A 107 3.63 5.31 -15.97
CA LEU A 107 3.35 4.12 -16.77
C LEU A 107 2.28 4.37 -17.83
N ASP A 108 1.22 5.10 -17.50
CA ASP A 108 0.06 5.35 -18.37
C ASP A 108 0.36 6.29 -19.55
N GLU A 109 1.17 7.33 -19.30
CA GLU A 109 1.34 8.43 -20.24
C GLU A 109 2.82 8.80 -20.48
N GLN A 110 3.65 8.88 -19.42
CA GLN A 110 4.96 9.53 -19.47
C GLN A 110 6.01 8.71 -20.22
N VAL A 111 6.05 7.39 -20.01
CA VAL A 111 7.01 6.51 -20.72
C VAL A 111 6.82 6.63 -22.22
N GLN A 112 5.57 6.67 -22.70
CA GLN A 112 5.27 6.83 -24.14
C GLN A 112 5.60 8.24 -24.64
N ALA A 113 5.54 9.26 -23.77
CA ALA A 113 5.89 10.64 -24.13
C ALA A 113 7.41 10.89 -24.14
N ASP A 114 8.15 10.19 -23.27
CA ASP A 114 9.59 10.37 -23.13
C ASP A 114 10.40 9.70 -24.25
N PHE A 115 9.85 8.66 -24.89
CA PHE A 115 10.52 7.91 -25.95
C PHE A 115 9.77 7.99 -27.29
N SER A 116 10.51 7.84 -28.39
CA SER A 116 9.89 7.79 -29.72
C SER A 116 8.95 6.60 -29.85
N PRO A 117 7.75 6.76 -30.46
CA PRO A 117 6.82 5.66 -30.72
C PRO A 117 7.42 4.47 -31.49
N GLU A 118 8.54 4.68 -32.19
CA GLU A 118 9.21 3.63 -32.95
C GLU A 118 9.99 2.66 -32.05
N VAL A 119 10.35 3.08 -30.83
CA VAL A 119 11.10 2.26 -29.87
C VAL A 119 10.26 1.76 -28.70
N VAL A 120 9.03 2.27 -28.53
CA VAL A 120 8.11 1.82 -27.47
C VAL A 120 7.14 0.80 -28.05
N HIS A 121 7.16 -0.39 -27.47
CA HIS A 121 6.20 -1.43 -27.81
C HIS A 121 5.42 -1.84 -26.56
N GLU A 122 4.10 -1.56 -26.57
CA GLU A 122 3.21 -1.86 -25.46
C GLU A 122 2.52 -3.20 -25.67
N GLU A 123 2.63 -4.09 -24.71
CA GLU A 123 1.88 -5.34 -24.67
C GLU A 123 1.12 -5.51 -23.35
N THR A 124 -0.08 -6.08 -23.45
CA THR A 124 -0.89 -6.42 -22.28
C THR A 124 -0.84 -7.93 -22.04
N LEU A 125 -0.37 -8.32 -20.83
CA LEU A 125 -0.40 -9.72 -20.42
C LEU A 125 -1.83 -10.14 -20.10
N LYS A 126 -2.37 -11.08 -20.89
CA LYS A 126 -3.77 -11.51 -20.79
C LYS A 126 -3.96 -12.73 -19.91
N ASP A 127 -2.96 -13.60 -19.80
CA ASP A 127 -3.07 -14.89 -19.14
C ASP A 127 -2.79 -14.78 -17.63
N ASN A 128 -3.73 -15.25 -16.81
CA ASN A 128 -3.56 -15.31 -15.37
C ASN A 128 -3.01 -16.70 -14.95
N TRP A 129 -1.71 -16.78 -14.74
CA TRP A 129 -1.00 -17.98 -14.29
C TRP A 129 -1.02 -18.18 -12.77
N ARG A 130 -1.72 -17.35 -12.02
CA ARG A 130 -1.75 -17.37 -10.55
C ARG A 130 -3.02 -18.03 -10.00
N SER A 131 -4.17 -17.63 -10.54
CA SER A 131 -5.47 -17.89 -9.92
C SER A 131 -6.24 -19.01 -10.62
N CYS A 132 -7.09 -19.71 -9.86
CA CYS A 132 -8.01 -20.69 -10.39
C CYS A 132 -9.13 -20.05 -11.21
N ARG A 133 -9.78 -20.82 -12.08
CA ARG A 133 -10.78 -20.37 -13.05
C ARG A 133 -11.88 -19.48 -12.42
N ASN A 134 -12.59 -19.96 -11.42
CA ASN A 134 -13.72 -19.24 -10.83
C ASN A 134 -13.31 -17.90 -10.23
N ILE A 135 -12.06 -17.76 -9.76
CA ILE A 135 -11.52 -16.50 -9.23
C ILE A 135 -11.28 -15.52 -10.37
N VAL A 136 -10.70 -15.97 -11.48
CA VAL A 136 -10.46 -15.14 -12.66
C VAL A 136 -11.79 -14.68 -13.26
N GLU A 137 -12.75 -15.60 -13.43
CA GLU A 137 -14.08 -15.30 -13.98
C GLU A 137 -14.85 -14.31 -13.09
N PHE A 138 -14.79 -14.49 -11.76
CA PHE A 138 -15.37 -13.56 -10.80
C PHE A 138 -14.72 -12.17 -10.91
N ASN A 139 -13.41 -12.09 -10.94
CA ASN A 139 -12.69 -10.84 -11.07
C ASN A 139 -13.02 -10.16 -12.41
N ASN A 140 -13.06 -10.90 -13.51
CA ASN A 140 -13.48 -10.35 -14.80
C ASN A 140 -14.88 -9.74 -14.75
N ALA A 141 -15.86 -10.45 -14.18
CA ALA A 141 -17.21 -9.95 -14.01
C ALA A 141 -17.26 -8.68 -13.14
N LEU A 142 -16.52 -8.68 -12.03
CA LEU A 142 -16.44 -7.56 -11.11
C LEU A 142 -15.82 -6.32 -11.76
N PHE A 143 -14.64 -6.46 -12.36
CA PHE A 143 -13.87 -5.36 -12.94
C PHE A 143 -14.38 -4.92 -14.32
N THR A 144 -15.29 -5.65 -14.95
CA THR A 144 -16.03 -5.18 -16.11
C THR A 144 -17.23 -4.31 -15.69
N THR A 145 -17.84 -4.60 -14.55
CA THR A 145 -19.08 -3.94 -14.11
C THR A 145 -18.83 -2.73 -13.20
N LEU A 146 -17.99 -2.88 -12.18
CA LEU A 146 -17.77 -1.85 -11.17
C LEU A 146 -17.18 -0.53 -11.71
N PRO A 147 -16.25 -0.52 -12.67
CA PRO A 147 -15.71 0.73 -13.19
C PRO A 147 -16.77 1.65 -13.76
N GLY A 148 -17.80 1.10 -14.42
CA GLY A 148 -18.93 1.88 -14.93
C GLY A 148 -19.74 2.54 -13.81
N VAL A 149 -20.02 1.81 -12.74
CA VAL A 149 -20.72 2.34 -11.56
C VAL A 149 -19.90 3.43 -10.87
N LEU A 150 -18.60 3.16 -10.63
CA LEU A 150 -17.70 4.13 -10.02
C LEU A 150 -17.53 5.39 -10.88
N GLN A 151 -17.43 5.24 -12.19
CA GLN A 151 -17.35 6.37 -13.12
C GLN A 151 -18.61 7.23 -13.07
N ALA A 152 -19.80 6.62 -12.98
CA ALA A 152 -21.04 7.35 -12.87
C ALA A 152 -21.10 8.19 -11.58
N VAL A 153 -20.76 7.60 -10.44
CA VAL A 153 -20.69 8.32 -9.14
C VAL A 153 -19.63 9.42 -9.19
N TYR A 154 -18.49 9.15 -9.78
CA TYR A 154 -17.42 10.13 -9.93
C TYR A 154 -17.83 11.31 -10.83
N ASN A 155 -18.51 11.04 -11.93
CA ASN A 155 -19.02 12.08 -12.84
C ASN A 155 -20.07 12.96 -12.16
N GLU A 156 -20.93 12.41 -11.31
CA GLU A 156 -21.87 13.18 -10.50
C GLU A 156 -21.11 14.15 -9.56
N ALA A 157 -20.09 13.68 -8.87
CA ALA A 157 -19.24 14.53 -8.03
C ALA A 157 -18.48 15.59 -8.86
N LEU A 158 -18.00 15.24 -10.06
CA LEU A 158 -17.34 16.19 -10.97
C LEU A 158 -18.27 17.29 -11.42
N SER A 159 -19.56 17.02 -11.64
CA SER A 159 -20.55 17.98 -12.14
C SER A 159 -20.74 19.18 -11.20
N VAL A 160 -20.56 18.98 -9.90
CA VAL A 160 -20.66 20.01 -8.84
C VAL A 160 -19.30 20.60 -8.44
N SER A 161 -18.21 20.17 -9.08
CA SER A 161 -16.85 20.66 -8.78
C SER A 161 -16.59 22.03 -9.39
N SER A 162 -15.62 22.77 -8.86
CA SER A 162 -15.15 24.06 -9.36
C SER A 162 -14.22 23.94 -10.59
N LEU A 163 -14.02 22.77 -11.16
CA LEU A 163 -13.16 22.55 -12.31
C LEU A 163 -13.77 23.15 -13.59
N SER A 164 -12.92 23.54 -14.53
CA SER A 164 -13.37 23.96 -15.88
C SER A 164 -13.99 22.79 -16.64
N GLU A 165 -14.78 23.07 -17.67
CA GLU A 165 -15.41 22.04 -18.50
C GLU A 165 -14.39 21.15 -19.21
N GLU A 166 -13.28 21.73 -19.68
CA GLU A 166 -12.16 20.98 -20.26
C GLU A 166 -11.50 20.04 -19.24
N GLN A 167 -11.25 20.53 -18.03
CA GLN A 167 -10.69 19.70 -16.95
C GLN A 167 -11.65 18.57 -16.58
N ARG A 168 -12.95 18.83 -16.48
CA ARG A 168 -13.95 17.81 -16.18
C ARG A 168 -14.02 16.74 -17.27
N SER A 169 -14.03 17.14 -18.55
CA SER A 169 -14.12 16.22 -19.67
C SER A 169 -12.98 15.19 -19.70
N ALA A 170 -11.76 15.59 -19.30
CA ALA A 170 -10.61 14.72 -19.21
C ALA A 170 -10.77 13.58 -18.19
N PHE A 171 -11.69 13.73 -17.23
CA PHE A 171 -11.93 12.74 -16.16
C PHE A 171 -13.19 11.90 -16.38
N PHE A 172 -14.07 12.24 -17.34
CA PHE A 172 -15.36 11.56 -17.52
C PHE A 172 -15.29 10.07 -17.88
N THR A 173 -14.16 9.60 -18.36
CA THR A 173 -13.94 8.20 -18.72
C THR A 173 -12.70 7.59 -18.04
N LYS A 174 -12.00 8.34 -17.19
CA LYS A 174 -10.68 7.97 -16.69
C LYS A 174 -10.68 6.65 -15.90
N ILE A 175 -11.71 6.40 -15.08
CA ILE A 175 -11.85 5.15 -14.34
C ILE A 175 -12.10 3.99 -15.31
N MET A 176 -13.01 4.15 -16.25
CA MET A 176 -13.31 3.11 -17.25
C MET A 176 -12.09 2.80 -18.11
N SER A 177 -11.35 3.83 -18.57
CA SER A 177 -10.14 3.66 -19.37
C SER A 177 -9.05 2.88 -18.61
N ALA A 178 -8.87 3.15 -17.31
CA ALA A 178 -7.90 2.45 -16.50
C ALA A 178 -8.20 0.94 -16.38
N TYR A 179 -9.46 0.53 -16.53
CA TYR A 179 -9.89 -0.87 -16.45
C TYR A 179 -10.19 -1.52 -17.79
N ASP A 180 -10.03 -0.80 -18.91
CA ASP A 180 -10.37 -1.32 -20.25
C ASP A 180 -9.60 -2.60 -20.60
N LYS A 181 -8.33 -2.68 -20.23
CA LYS A 181 -7.45 -3.85 -20.46
C LYS A 181 -7.39 -4.83 -19.27
N SER A 182 -8.38 -4.82 -18.36
CA SER A 182 -8.33 -5.62 -17.12
C SER A 182 -8.77 -7.08 -17.29
N PHE A 183 -9.41 -7.42 -18.41
CA PHE A 183 -9.91 -8.77 -18.66
C PHE A 183 -8.75 -9.77 -18.78
N GLN A 184 -8.82 -10.86 -18.00
CA GLN A 184 -7.81 -11.90 -17.95
C GLN A 184 -8.34 -13.23 -18.51
N GLN A 185 -7.45 -14.00 -19.13
CA GLN A 185 -7.73 -15.35 -19.63
C GLN A 185 -7.24 -16.39 -18.64
N VAL A 186 -7.91 -17.53 -18.62
CA VAL A 186 -7.51 -18.69 -17.83
C VAL A 186 -6.68 -19.60 -18.72
N PRO A 187 -5.38 -19.79 -18.47
CA PRO A 187 -4.54 -20.68 -19.26
C PRO A 187 -5.00 -22.15 -19.13
N PRO A 188 -4.77 -22.99 -20.15
CA PRO A 188 -5.25 -24.37 -20.17
C PRO A 188 -4.93 -25.21 -18.92
N PRO A 189 -3.74 -25.10 -18.28
CA PRO A 189 -3.43 -25.86 -17.07
C PRO A 189 -4.32 -25.51 -15.86
N PHE A 190 -4.93 -24.31 -15.86
CA PHE A 190 -5.79 -23.81 -14.77
C PHE A 190 -7.28 -23.97 -15.04
N MET A 191 -7.67 -24.33 -16.27
CA MET A 191 -9.07 -24.52 -16.64
C MET A 191 -9.80 -25.59 -15.81
N GLN A 192 -9.06 -26.59 -15.31
CA GLN A 192 -9.61 -27.68 -14.48
C GLN A 192 -9.56 -27.35 -12.97
N LYS A 193 -8.95 -26.24 -12.58
CA LYS A 193 -8.87 -25.79 -11.19
C LYS A 193 -9.99 -24.80 -10.93
N ASP A 194 -11.07 -25.25 -10.31
CA ASP A 194 -12.26 -24.42 -10.12
C ASP A 194 -12.01 -23.22 -9.21
N GLY A 195 -11.43 -23.41 -8.05
CA GLY A 195 -11.34 -22.36 -7.02
C GLY A 195 -12.72 -22.06 -6.41
N HIS A 196 -12.75 -21.20 -5.40
CA HIS A 196 -13.98 -20.82 -4.71
C HIS A 196 -13.99 -19.32 -4.39
N VAL A 197 -15.13 -18.68 -4.63
CA VAL A 197 -15.41 -17.30 -4.23
C VAL A 197 -16.66 -17.29 -3.36
N ARG A 198 -16.59 -16.66 -2.20
CA ARG A 198 -17.73 -16.48 -1.28
C ARG A 198 -17.86 -15.02 -0.92
N ILE A 199 -19.05 -14.48 -1.05
CA ILE A 199 -19.39 -13.12 -0.66
C ILE A 199 -20.48 -13.22 0.40
N GLU A 200 -20.30 -12.49 1.49
CA GLU A 200 -21.31 -12.37 2.55
C GLU A 200 -21.64 -10.91 2.76
N PHE A 201 -22.92 -10.59 2.73
CA PHE A 201 -23.43 -9.29 3.08
C PHE A 201 -23.89 -9.32 4.53
N LEU A 202 -23.29 -8.46 5.35
CA LEU A 202 -23.62 -8.30 6.74
C LEU A 202 -24.53 -7.09 6.89
N SER A 203 -25.60 -7.23 7.67
CA SER A 203 -26.53 -6.14 8.00
C SER A 203 -26.32 -5.72 9.44
N GLY A 204 -26.21 -4.42 9.68
CA GLY A 204 -26.14 -3.85 11.02
C GLY A 204 -26.70 -2.43 11.00
N ASP A 205 -27.32 -2.00 12.07
CA ASP A 205 -27.90 -0.66 12.19
C ASP A 205 -26.81 0.43 12.26
N ASN A 206 -25.57 0.03 12.59
CA ASN A 206 -24.41 0.89 12.66
C ASN A 206 -23.13 0.13 12.28
N GLU A 207 -22.04 0.89 12.06
CA GLU A 207 -20.75 0.34 11.64
C GLU A 207 -20.16 -0.66 12.65
N LYS A 208 -20.44 -0.49 13.93
CA LYS A 208 -19.92 -1.35 14.98
C LYS A 208 -20.52 -2.75 14.90
N ASP A 209 -21.81 -2.85 14.66
CA ASP A 209 -22.55 -4.13 14.69
C ASP A 209 -22.05 -5.08 13.59
N TRP A 210 -21.94 -4.62 12.34
CA TRP A 210 -21.45 -5.47 11.27
C TRP A 210 -19.97 -5.83 11.40
N LYS A 211 -19.14 -4.94 11.98
CA LYS A 211 -17.72 -5.26 12.24
C LYS A 211 -17.56 -6.33 13.31
N GLU A 212 -18.31 -6.24 14.40
CA GLU A 212 -18.32 -7.26 15.46
C GLU A 212 -18.82 -8.62 14.89
N GLU A 213 -19.85 -8.61 14.05
CA GLU A 213 -20.33 -9.82 13.38
C GLU A 213 -19.28 -10.41 12.43
N ALA A 214 -18.61 -9.57 11.62
CA ALA A 214 -17.55 -9.99 10.71
C ALA A 214 -16.38 -10.64 11.47
N LEU A 215 -15.92 -10.01 12.55
CA LEU A 215 -14.85 -10.53 13.39
C LEU A 215 -15.25 -11.88 14.04
N GLY A 216 -16.48 -11.98 14.56
CA GLY A 216 -16.99 -13.20 15.17
C GLY A 216 -17.09 -14.39 14.20
N ARG A 217 -17.15 -14.15 12.89
CA ARG A 217 -17.16 -15.22 11.86
C ARG A 217 -15.79 -15.73 11.47
N LEU A 218 -14.72 -14.97 11.73
CA LEU A 218 -13.35 -15.31 11.29
C LEU A 218 -12.87 -16.67 11.83
N PRO A 219 -13.03 -17.02 13.12
CA PRO A 219 -12.59 -18.33 13.61
C PRO A 219 -13.19 -19.48 12.81
N GLY A 220 -14.51 -19.45 12.59
CA GLY A 220 -15.19 -20.48 11.82
C GLY A 220 -14.81 -20.56 10.34
N VAL A 221 -14.37 -19.45 9.75
CA VAL A 221 -13.78 -19.44 8.39
C VAL A 221 -12.43 -20.13 8.39
N LEU A 222 -11.56 -19.81 9.36
CA LEU A 222 -10.24 -20.42 9.50
C LEU A 222 -10.33 -21.92 9.77
N GLU A 223 -11.28 -22.35 10.61
CA GLU A 223 -11.53 -23.78 10.87
C GLU A 223 -11.89 -24.54 9.59
N LYS A 224 -12.81 -24.00 8.79
CA LYS A 224 -13.20 -24.60 7.51
C LYS A 224 -12.04 -24.66 6.51
N LEU A 225 -11.19 -23.64 6.46
CA LEU A 225 -10.01 -23.67 5.60
C LEU A 225 -9.02 -24.74 6.04
N GLN A 226 -8.78 -24.88 7.35
CA GLN A 226 -7.91 -25.92 7.89
C GLN A 226 -8.49 -27.32 7.67
N ASP A 227 -9.81 -27.51 7.81
CA ASP A 227 -10.49 -28.77 7.47
C ASP A 227 -10.34 -29.15 5.99
N ASN A 228 -10.25 -28.16 5.11
CA ASN A 228 -9.97 -28.36 3.69
C ASN A 228 -8.47 -28.52 3.37
N GLY A 229 -7.61 -28.59 4.39
CA GLY A 229 -6.18 -28.87 4.24
C GLY A 229 -5.31 -27.65 3.95
N TYR A 230 -5.82 -26.41 4.05
CA TYR A 230 -5.00 -25.21 3.92
C TYR A 230 -4.15 -25.01 5.19
N ALA A 231 -2.86 -24.77 5.01
CA ALA A 231 -1.98 -24.38 6.10
C ALA A 231 -2.12 -22.87 6.39
N LEU A 232 -1.84 -22.44 7.62
CA LEU A 232 -1.96 -21.01 7.99
C LEU A 232 -1.13 -20.09 7.08
N LYS A 233 0.05 -20.51 6.66
CA LYS A 233 0.91 -19.76 5.73
C LYS A 233 0.29 -19.51 4.35
N ASP A 234 -0.76 -20.25 4.00
CA ASP A 234 -1.47 -20.14 2.73
C ASP A 234 -2.74 -19.26 2.85
N ILE A 235 -3.00 -18.74 4.06
CA ILE A 235 -4.17 -17.92 4.38
C ILE A 235 -3.74 -16.49 4.66
N ALA A 236 -4.33 -15.52 3.96
CA ALA A 236 -4.13 -14.11 4.22
C ALA A 236 -5.46 -13.43 4.53
N ILE A 237 -5.47 -12.56 5.55
CA ILE A 237 -6.60 -11.71 5.91
C ILE A 237 -6.25 -10.28 5.52
N LEU A 238 -6.96 -9.73 4.55
CA LEU A 238 -6.75 -8.36 4.09
C LEU A 238 -7.72 -7.42 4.80
N VAL A 239 -7.19 -6.34 5.32
CA VAL A 239 -7.91 -5.28 6.04
C VAL A 239 -7.57 -3.93 5.43
N ARG A 240 -8.40 -2.92 5.67
CA ARG A 240 -8.19 -1.59 5.13
C ARG A 240 -7.24 -0.74 5.97
N THR A 241 -7.21 -0.95 7.28
CA THR A 241 -6.43 -0.17 8.23
C THR A 241 -5.66 -1.06 9.20
N ASN A 242 -4.55 -0.56 9.74
CA ASN A 242 -3.78 -1.25 10.78
C ASN A 242 -4.60 -1.51 12.05
N GLN A 243 -5.55 -0.62 12.36
CA GLN A 243 -6.45 -0.81 13.49
C GLN A 243 -7.37 -2.02 13.29
N GLU A 244 -7.89 -2.22 12.09
CA GLU A 244 -8.68 -3.44 11.77
C GLU A 244 -7.79 -4.69 11.85
N GLY A 245 -6.53 -4.61 11.41
CA GLY A 245 -5.56 -5.70 11.58
C GLY A 245 -5.33 -6.06 13.05
N ALA A 246 -5.20 -5.07 13.92
CA ALA A 246 -5.11 -5.29 15.36
C ALA A 246 -6.38 -5.94 15.93
N GLN A 247 -7.57 -5.48 15.52
CA GLN A 247 -8.84 -6.08 15.95
C GLN A 247 -8.98 -7.55 15.52
N VAL A 248 -8.55 -7.89 14.29
CA VAL A 248 -8.49 -9.28 13.82
C VAL A 248 -7.55 -10.11 14.72
N ALA A 249 -6.35 -9.59 15.01
CA ALA A 249 -5.39 -10.29 15.85
C ALA A 249 -5.92 -10.51 17.26
N ASP A 250 -6.47 -9.48 17.90
CA ASP A 250 -7.05 -9.56 19.24
C ASP A 250 -8.21 -10.56 19.28
N THR A 251 -9.09 -10.56 18.28
CA THR A 251 -10.23 -11.50 18.20
C THR A 251 -9.75 -12.95 18.10
N LEU A 252 -8.77 -13.24 17.25
CA LEU A 252 -8.26 -14.60 17.07
C LEU A 252 -7.48 -15.09 18.29
N LEU A 253 -6.71 -14.23 18.94
CA LEU A 253 -6.00 -14.55 20.17
C LEU A 253 -6.98 -14.82 21.33
N ALA A 254 -8.00 -13.96 21.52
CA ALA A 254 -9.02 -14.16 22.53
C ALA A 254 -9.79 -15.47 22.29
N TYR A 255 -10.17 -15.75 21.05
CA TYR A 255 -10.86 -16.98 20.71
C TYR A 255 -10.00 -18.22 21.00
N LYS A 256 -8.69 -18.16 20.72
CA LYS A 256 -7.74 -19.23 21.06
C LYS A 256 -7.66 -19.47 22.55
N GLU A 257 -7.64 -18.41 23.37
CA GLU A 257 -7.59 -18.50 24.84
C GLU A 257 -8.87 -19.09 25.41
N GLU A 258 -10.02 -18.73 24.88
CA GLU A 258 -11.33 -19.26 25.28
C GLU A 258 -11.55 -20.74 24.89
N HIS A 259 -10.81 -21.21 23.86
CA HIS A 259 -10.95 -22.57 23.32
C HIS A 259 -9.63 -23.34 23.30
N PRO A 260 -8.95 -23.54 24.46
CA PRO A 260 -7.62 -24.10 24.54
C PRO A 260 -7.52 -25.57 24.08
N SER A 261 -8.65 -26.28 24.06
CA SER A 261 -8.74 -27.68 23.61
C SER A 261 -9.09 -27.83 22.14
N ASN A 262 -9.20 -26.73 21.40
CA ASN A 262 -9.53 -26.74 19.99
C ASN A 262 -8.34 -27.31 19.17
N ARG A 263 -8.63 -28.17 18.19
CA ARG A 263 -7.62 -28.75 17.29
C ARG A 263 -7.06 -27.78 16.27
N TYR A 264 -7.73 -26.65 16.09
CA TYR A 264 -7.36 -25.66 15.08
C TYR A 264 -6.33 -24.67 15.61
N ASN A 265 -5.54 -24.11 14.70
CA ASN A 265 -4.58 -23.08 15.00
C ASN A 265 -5.07 -21.72 14.53
N TYR A 266 -4.95 -20.69 15.41
CA TYR A 266 -5.37 -19.32 15.16
C TYR A 266 -4.20 -18.35 15.23
N ASP A 267 -2.95 -18.86 15.14
CA ASP A 267 -1.76 -18.01 15.17
C ASP A 267 -1.77 -17.06 13.97
N ILE A 268 -1.43 -15.81 14.25
CA ILE A 268 -1.39 -14.75 13.24
C ILE A 268 0.00 -14.12 13.20
N ILE A 269 0.43 -13.74 12.00
CA ILE A 269 1.64 -12.94 11.78
C ILE A 269 1.21 -11.63 11.15
N SER A 270 1.65 -10.53 11.73
CA SER A 270 1.43 -9.19 11.20
C SER A 270 2.63 -8.32 11.57
N ASP A 271 3.14 -7.57 10.59
CA ASP A 271 4.30 -6.69 10.80
C ASP A 271 3.97 -5.50 11.73
N GLU A 272 2.70 -5.05 11.75
CA GLU A 272 2.32 -3.85 12.49
C GLU A 272 1.27 -4.10 13.59
N ALA A 273 0.36 -5.05 13.42
CA ALA A 273 -0.74 -5.28 14.35
C ALA A 273 -0.27 -5.86 15.70
N LEU A 274 0.88 -6.53 15.74
CA LEU A 274 1.44 -7.18 16.94
C LEU A 274 2.52 -6.34 17.63
N PHE A 275 2.74 -5.10 17.22
CA PHE A 275 3.68 -4.24 17.96
C PHE A 275 3.14 -3.89 19.35
N VAL A 276 3.84 -4.35 20.36
CA VAL A 276 3.59 -4.02 21.78
C VAL A 276 3.56 -2.49 22.00
N SER A 277 4.34 -1.74 21.20
CA SER A 277 4.36 -0.28 21.22
C SER A 277 3.05 0.38 20.73
N GLY A 278 2.18 -0.34 20.04
CA GLY A 278 0.85 0.11 19.64
C GLY A 278 -0.14 0.17 20.80
N SER A 279 0.08 -0.63 21.84
CA SER A 279 -0.78 -0.66 23.02
C SER A 279 -0.69 0.64 23.82
N THR A 280 -1.84 1.28 24.08
CA THR A 280 -1.93 2.49 24.91
C THR A 280 -1.38 2.27 26.32
N ALA A 281 -1.66 1.11 26.93
CA ALA A 281 -1.16 0.73 28.24
C ALA A 281 0.37 0.62 28.25
N VAL A 282 0.97 -0.01 27.24
CA VAL A 282 2.43 -0.13 27.12
C VAL A 282 3.07 1.24 26.89
N ARG A 283 2.49 2.07 26.03
CA ARG A 283 2.97 3.46 25.80
C ARG A 283 2.91 4.29 27.08
N PHE A 284 1.85 4.17 27.86
CA PHE A 284 1.73 4.80 29.17
C PHE A 284 2.84 4.34 30.11
N MET A 285 3.01 3.02 30.28
CA MET A 285 4.05 2.45 31.16
C MET A 285 5.46 2.86 30.75
N VAL A 286 5.77 2.79 29.45
CA VAL A 286 7.09 3.20 28.93
C VAL A 286 7.33 4.70 29.13
N SER A 287 6.35 5.54 28.87
CA SER A 287 6.47 6.99 29.08
C SER A 287 6.64 7.33 30.57
N LEU A 288 5.89 6.66 31.45
CA LEU A 288 6.04 6.79 32.90
C LEU A 288 7.44 6.38 33.37
N LEU A 289 7.94 5.24 32.91
CA LEU A 289 9.30 4.76 33.28
C LEU A 289 10.38 5.71 32.76
N ARG A 290 10.23 6.28 31.55
CA ARG A 290 11.17 7.26 31.01
C ARG A 290 11.14 8.57 31.81
N TYR A 291 9.96 9.05 32.17
CA TYR A 291 9.80 10.23 33.02
C TYR A 291 10.43 10.01 34.42
N LEU A 292 10.18 8.86 35.04
CA LEU A 292 10.79 8.53 36.34
C LEU A 292 12.33 8.43 36.28
N LYS A 293 12.87 7.99 35.14
CA LYS A 293 14.33 7.97 34.91
C LYS A 293 14.91 9.36 34.70
N ASN A 294 14.18 10.24 34.04
CA ASN A 294 14.57 11.62 33.74
C ASN A 294 13.39 12.56 33.95
N PRO A 295 13.19 13.12 35.17
CA PRO A 295 12.07 14.03 35.49
C PRO A 295 12.08 15.35 34.70
N GLU A 296 13.19 15.72 34.09
CA GLU A 296 13.28 16.88 33.20
C GLU A 296 12.69 16.65 31.79
N ASP A 297 12.37 15.39 31.46
CA ASP A 297 11.76 15.01 30.18
C ASP A 297 10.26 15.32 30.18
N ARG A 298 9.95 16.57 29.89
CA ARG A 298 8.56 17.06 29.82
C ARG A 298 7.72 16.38 28.74
N THR A 299 8.36 15.83 27.70
CA THR A 299 7.64 15.13 26.63
C THR A 299 7.03 13.84 27.17
N ASN A 300 7.82 13.03 27.86
CA ASN A 300 7.31 11.80 28.45
C ASN A 300 6.34 12.04 29.62
N GLU A 301 6.52 13.12 30.38
CA GLU A 301 5.54 13.58 31.37
C GLU A 301 4.17 13.85 30.73
N GLN A 302 4.12 14.66 29.67
CA GLN A 302 2.89 15.02 28.99
C GLN A 302 2.22 13.81 28.31
N ILE A 303 2.99 12.93 27.71
CA ILE A 303 2.47 11.69 27.11
C ILE A 303 1.84 10.80 28.20
N ALA A 304 2.51 10.62 29.33
CA ALA A 304 1.98 9.82 30.42
C ALA A 304 0.69 10.44 31.01
N LEU A 305 0.66 11.75 31.22
CA LEU A 305 -0.54 12.45 31.69
C LEU A 305 -1.69 12.33 30.70
N TYR A 306 -1.45 12.54 29.40
CA TYR A 306 -2.46 12.42 28.34
C TYR A 306 -3.05 11.02 28.28
N LEU A 307 -2.20 10.00 28.28
CA LEU A 307 -2.64 8.60 28.22
C LEU A 307 -3.38 8.17 29.50
N SER A 308 -2.99 8.70 30.69
CA SER A 308 -3.73 8.45 31.94
C SER A 308 -5.14 9.04 31.91
N LEU A 309 -5.32 10.23 31.32
CA LEU A 309 -6.62 10.87 31.19
C LEU A 309 -7.56 10.13 30.26
N ILE A 310 -7.06 9.52 29.17
CA ILE A 310 -7.85 8.69 28.26
C ILE A 310 -8.40 7.46 29.00
N HIS A 311 -7.59 6.81 29.83
CA HIS A 311 -8.04 5.67 30.64
C HIS A 311 -9.06 6.03 31.70
N ILE A 312 -9.08 7.27 32.18
CA ILE A 312 -10.07 7.75 33.15
C ILE A 312 -11.40 8.11 32.47
N SER A 313 -11.35 8.56 31.23
CA SER A 313 -12.55 8.98 30.47
C SER A 313 -13.26 7.82 29.76
N GLU A 314 -12.57 6.72 29.48
CA GLU A 314 -13.17 5.47 29.03
C GLU A 314 -13.38 4.56 30.27
N PRO A 315 -14.62 4.39 30.76
CA PRO A 315 -14.86 3.43 31.84
C PRO A 315 -14.44 2.06 31.33
N THR A 316 -13.47 1.48 32.03
CA THR A 316 -13.03 0.10 31.84
C THR A 316 -14.27 -0.79 31.73
N ARG A 317 -14.53 -1.35 30.52
CA ARG A 317 -15.47 -2.48 30.45
C ARG A 317 -14.94 -3.55 31.38
N PRO A 318 -15.74 -4.03 32.32
CA PRO A 318 -15.32 -5.16 33.13
C PRO A 318 -15.03 -6.33 32.19
N LEU A 319 -13.87 -6.93 32.36
CA LEU A 319 -13.53 -8.23 31.81
C LEU A 319 -14.45 -9.26 32.49
N TYR A 320 -15.58 -9.56 31.87
CA TYR A 320 -16.42 -10.69 32.21
C TYR A 320 -16.63 -11.52 30.94
#